data_3abf8f0f51e141771313fcf714328fd7
#
_entry.id   3abf8f0f51e141771313fcf714328fd7
#
_cell.length_a   1.000
_cell.length_b   1.000
_cell.length_c   1.000
_cell.angle_alpha   90.00
_cell.angle_beta   90.00
_cell.angle_gamma   90.00
#
_symmetry.space_group_name_H-M   'P 1'
#
loop_
_entity.id
_entity.type
_entity.pdbx_description
1 polymer ?
#
loop_
_entity_poly.entity_id
_entity_poly.type
_entity_poly.pdbx_seq_one_letter_code
_entity_poly.pdbx_strand_id
1 'polypeptide(L)'
;MSVQVSYKKQTLLGVLILLVIFAVFEIFAQIYQIDEDTSCNFVKSEVYRNIPENILIGMCNEYHKIKLVHNSYWQIYPDQHYEHVNINSFGFRGPEISMEKPADTFRIFVVGGSTTFGSAATSDDNTVPGYLQKKFDMADLGLNVEVINAGTVGAYSKTEAPFVKDVLFDFNPDLIIVFDGWNDVWISYTSHIDERGVEGQLYDVVRDLHDIMPYYKTPFVIRDIAMKNKNTFSGTWDETNLDKKVSLWVERWDEACTSAQQKDIKMFVMIQPILGTGDRIITEFEKTNLVEDEDFILVPIALEKYADVLPELTNCTYKADLTHTFDNHKQTIFFDLGHVGDEGNMIIAEEIYKLVLPVIQKS
;
A
#
# COMPACT_ATOMS: atom_id res chain seq x y z
N MET A 1 -44.65 45.14 19.53
CA MET A 1 -43.63 45.85 18.78
C MET A 1 -42.74 44.81 18.08
N SER A 2 -42.87 44.73 16.77
CA SER A 2 -41.93 43.88 15.99
C SER A 2 -40.66 44.68 15.76
N VAL A 3 -39.54 44.22 16.32
CA VAL A 3 -38.23 44.83 16.07
C VAL A 3 -37.83 44.41 14.68
N GLN A 4 -37.93 45.35 13.71
CA GLN A 4 -37.39 45.14 12.38
C GLN A 4 -35.85 45.20 12.44
N VAL A 5 -35.20 44.04 12.36
CA VAL A 5 -33.74 43.94 12.25
C VAL A 5 -33.38 44.21 10.79
N SER A 6 -32.40 45.09 10.53
CA SER A 6 -31.94 45.37 9.15
C SER A 6 -31.40 44.12 8.47
N TYR A 7 -31.58 44.00 7.14
CA TYR A 7 -31.11 42.86 6.35
C TYR A 7 -29.61 42.55 6.57
N LYS A 8 -28.76 43.57 6.68
CA LYS A 8 -27.33 43.41 6.97
C LYS A 8 -27.08 42.69 8.31
N LYS A 9 -27.86 42.99 9.35
CA LYS A 9 -27.74 42.32 10.65
C LYS A 9 -28.27 40.88 10.59
N GLN A 10 -29.34 40.66 9.82
CA GLN A 10 -29.87 39.29 9.60
C GLN A 10 -28.86 38.40 8.85
N THR A 11 -28.26 38.94 7.78
CA THR A 11 -27.20 38.22 7.03
C THR A 11 -25.99 37.94 7.91
N LEU A 12 -25.52 38.92 8.69
CA LEU A 12 -24.38 38.73 9.59
C LEU A 12 -24.70 37.67 10.67
N LEU A 13 -25.89 37.68 11.24
CA LEU A 13 -26.32 36.67 12.20
C LEU A 13 -26.41 35.28 11.54
N GLY A 14 -26.93 35.19 10.32
CA GLY A 14 -26.99 33.93 9.58
C GLY A 14 -25.61 33.35 9.30
N VAL A 15 -24.66 34.19 8.87
CA VAL A 15 -23.26 33.76 8.69
C VAL A 15 -22.63 33.31 10.00
N LEU A 16 -22.87 34.03 11.10
CA LEU A 16 -22.33 33.65 12.41
C LEU A 16 -22.88 32.29 12.87
N ILE A 17 -24.17 32.05 12.68
CA ILE A 17 -24.80 30.76 13.03
C ILE A 17 -24.19 29.64 12.19
N LEU A 18 -23.99 29.84 10.88
CA LEU A 18 -23.35 28.83 10.01
C LEU A 18 -21.92 28.52 10.45
N LEU A 19 -21.14 29.54 10.81
CA LEU A 19 -19.78 29.34 11.33
C LEU A 19 -19.76 28.56 12.66
N VAL A 20 -20.72 28.84 13.55
CA VAL A 20 -20.83 28.08 14.82
C VAL A 20 -21.22 26.63 14.56
N ILE A 21 -22.18 26.39 13.65
CA ILE A 21 -22.58 25.03 13.26
C ILE A 21 -21.39 24.29 12.67
N PHE A 22 -20.66 24.91 11.76
CA PHE A 22 -19.46 24.32 11.16
C PHE A 22 -18.39 23.99 12.21
N ALA A 23 -18.11 24.92 13.14
CA ALA A 23 -17.15 24.70 14.21
C ALA A 23 -17.55 23.53 15.13
N VAL A 24 -18.85 23.38 15.43
CA VAL A 24 -19.35 22.26 16.24
C VAL A 24 -19.17 20.93 15.50
N PHE A 25 -19.51 20.88 14.20
CA PHE A 25 -19.29 19.66 13.40
C PHE A 25 -17.82 19.31 13.32
N GLU A 26 -16.94 20.30 13.15
CA GLU A 26 -15.48 20.08 13.07
C GLU A 26 -14.92 19.55 14.40
N ILE A 27 -15.37 20.09 15.55
CA ILE A 27 -14.97 19.56 16.87
C ILE A 27 -15.40 18.10 17.02
N PHE A 28 -16.64 17.77 16.63
CA PHE A 28 -17.10 16.37 16.63
C PHE A 28 -16.27 15.49 15.71
N ALA A 29 -15.94 15.96 14.52
CA ALA A 29 -15.13 15.23 13.57
C ALA A 29 -13.70 14.98 14.08
N GLN A 30 -13.10 15.98 14.71
CA GLN A 30 -11.79 15.85 15.36
C GLN A 30 -11.80 14.79 16.47
N ILE A 31 -12.83 14.79 17.33
CA ILE A 31 -12.98 13.81 18.41
C ILE A 31 -13.22 12.40 17.83
N TYR A 32 -14.07 12.27 16.82
CA TYR A 32 -14.38 11.00 16.18
C TYR A 32 -13.14 10.37 15.54
N GLN A 33 -12.34 11.16 14.83
CA GLN A 33 -11.10 10.65 14.22
C GLN A 33 -10.01 10.32 15.23
N ILE A 34 -9.93 11.00 16.38
CA ILE A 34 -8.99 10.61 17.43
C ILE A 34 -9.23 9.18 17.92
N ASP A 35 -10.49 8.72 17.95
CA ASP A 35 -10.84 7.35 18.35
C ASP A 35 -10.53 6.30 17.25
N GLU A 36 -10.63 6.66 15.96
CA GLU A 36 -10.34 5.75 14.85
C GLU A 36 -8.85 5.74 14.46
N ASP A 37 -8.19 6.90 14.49
CA ASP A 37 -6.76 7.05 14.11
C ASP A 37 -5.77 6.42 15.12
N THR A 38 -6.22 5.98 16.30
CA THR A 38 -5.33 5.41 17.33
C THR A 38 -5.20 3.89 17.28
N SER A 39 -5.90 3.20 16.39
CA SER A 39 -5.90 1.74 16.33
C SER A 39 -4.98 1.19 15.23
N CYS A 40 -3.69 1.12 15.47
CA CYS A 40 -2.84 0.26 14.67
C CYS A 40 -3.00 -1.19 15.15
N ASN A 41 -3.57 -2.04 14.31
CA ASN A 41 -3.84 -3.46 14.63
C ASN A 41 -2.59 -4.21 15.08
N PHE A 42 -1.43 -3.83 14.55
CA PHE A 42 -0.17 -4.48 14.87
C PHE A 42 0.30 -4.26 16.31
N VAL A 43 -0.11 -3.19 17.00
CA VAL A 43 0.33 -2.88 18.38
C VAL A 43 0.01 -4.01 19.36
N LYS A 44 -1.10 -4.71 19.16
CA LYS A 44 -1.53 -5.84 20.01
C LYS A 44 -1.23 -7.20 19.38
N SER A 45 -0.55 -7.23 18.25
CA SER A 45 -0.28 -8.48 17.54
C SER A 45 0.84 -9.27 18.22
N GLU A 46 0.66 -10.60 18.27
CA GLU A 46 1.68 -11.54 18.73
C GLU A 46 2.96 -11.49 17.88
N VAL A 47 2.86 -11.04 16.65
CA VAL A 47 4.00 -10.81 15.74
C VAL A 47 5.06 -9.90 16.37
N TYR A 48 4.64 -8.93 17.19
CA TYR A 48 5.52 -7.95 17.84
C TYR A 48 5.71 -8.20 19.35
N ARG A 49 5.44 -9.40 19.86
CA ARG A 49 5.52 -9.75 21.28
C ARG A 49 6.85 -9.41 21.97
N ASN A 50 7.93 -9.27 21.21
CA ASN A 50 9.26 -8.96 21.73
C ASN A 50 9.59 -7.45 21.64
N ILE A 51 8.70 -6.63 21.13
CA ILE A 51 8.88 -5.19 20.98
C ILE A 51 8.05 -4.47 22.03
N PRO A 52 8.65 -3.54 22.80
CA PRO A 52 7.91 -2.77 23.80
C PRO A 52 6.73 -2.01 23.17
N GLU A 53 5.57 -2.05 23.84
CA GLU A 53 4.34 -1.44 23.35
C GLU A 53 4.48 0.06 23.05
N ASN A 54 5.25 0.79 23.87
CA ASN A 54 5.50 2.20 23.63
C ASN A 54 6.24 2.48 22.32
N ILE A 55 7.10 1.58 21.84
CA ILE A 55 7.74 1.65 20.53
C ILE A 55 6.69 1.46 19.44
N LEU A 56 5.85 0.44 19.56
CA LEU A 56 4.78 0.17 18.59
C LEU A 56 3.78 1.32 18.48
N ILE A 57 3.43 1.96 19.62
CA ILE A 57 2.59 3.16 19.63
C ILE A 57 3.32 4.34 18.94
N GLY A 58 4.62 4.49 19.16
CA GLY A 58 5.44 5.48 18.47
C GLY A 58 5.39 5.31 16.96
N MET A 59 5.61 4.09 16.47
CA MET A 59 5.50 3.72 15.06
C MET A 59 4.10 4.01 14.50
N CYS A 60 3.05 3.62 15.22
CA CYS A 60 1.67 3.92 14.83
C CYS A 60 1.44 5.41 14.59
N ASN A 61 1.90 6.23 15.54
CA ASN A 61 1.78 7.68 15.43
C ASN A 61 2.58 8.27 14.25
N GLU A 62 3.68 7.66 13.86
CA GLU A 62 4.46 8.07 12.68
C GLU A 62 3.73 7.71 11.39
N TYR A 63 3.19 6.50 11.29
CA TYR A 63 2.41 6.07 10.13
C TYR A 63 1.26 7.03 9.82
N HIS A 64 0.54 7.50 10.84
CA HIS A 64 -0.56 8.45 10.67
C HIS A 64 -0.10 9.86 10.23
N LYS A 65 1.18 10.17 10.34
CA LYS A 65 1.75 11.45 9.88
C LYS A 65 2.25 11.42 8.45
N ILE A 66 2.42 10.23 7.85
CA ILE A 66 2.90 10.10 6.48
C ILE A 66 1.90 10.73 5.54
N LYS A 67 2.37 11.71 4.76
CA LYS A 67 1.56 12.42 3.78
C LYS A 67 1.71 11.75 2.42
N LEU A 68 0.58 11.55 1.76
CA LEU A 68 0.50 11.04 0.40
C LEU A 68 0.18 12.17 -0.58
N VAL A 69 0.74 12.10 -1.77
CA VAL A 69 0.35 12.94 -2.90
C VAL A 69 -0.73 12.20 -3.67
N HIS A 70 -1.95 12.70 -3.63
CA HIS A 70 -3.07 12.14 -4.37
C HIS A 70 -3.03 12.57 -5.84
N ASN A 71 -2.00 12.15 -6.55
CA ASN A 71 -1.92 12.26 -7.99
C ASN A 71 -2.34 10.94 -8.67
N SER A 72 -2.18 10.84 -9.98
CA SER A 72 -2.52 9.62 -10.76
C SER A 72 -1.74 8.38 -10.32
N TYR A 73 -0.64 8.55 -9.58
CA TYR A 73 0.29 7.48 -9.20
C TYR A 73 0.22 7.11 -7.72
N TRP A 74 -0.51 7.87 -6.87
CA TRP A 74 -0.48 7.69 -5.42
C TRP A 74 0.95 7.65 -4.88
N GLN A 75 1.63 8.78 -4.93
CA GLN A 75 3.00 8.89 -4.43
C GLN A 75 3.03 9.32 -2.96
N ILE A 76 4.14 9.03 -2.30
CA ILE A 76 4.39 9.55 -0.96
C ILE A 76 5.01 10.95 -1.10
N TYR A 77 4.61 11.88 -0.24
CA TYR A 77 5.20 13.22 -0.19
C TYR A 77 6.70 13.10 0.16
N PRO A 78 7.61 13.76 -0.56
CA PRO A 78 9.05 13.66 -0.27
C PRO A 78 9.44 14.33 1.06
N ASP A 79 10.67 14.09 1.50
CA ASP A 79 11.31 14.76 2.64
C ASP A 79 10.53 14.62 3.95
N GLN A 80 10.14 13.40 4.32
CA GLN A 80 9.50 13.10 5.59
C GLN A 80 10.40 12.21 6.44
N HIS A 81 10.85 12.72 7.60
CA HIS A 81 11.83 12.04 8.44
C HIS A 81 11.27 11.81 9.84
N TYR A 82 11.10 10.54 10.18
CA TYR A 82 10.64 10.06 11.48
C TYR A 82 11.68 9.07 12.05
N GLU A 83 11.45 8.58 13.25
CA GLU A 83 12.36 7.64 13.90
C GLU A 83 12.40 6.27 13.21
N HIS A 84 11.22 5.78 12.75
CA HIS A 84 11.06 4.44 12.18
C HIS A 84 10.83 4.46 10.66
N VAL A 85 10.48 5.62 10.10
CA VAL A 85 10.17 5.76 8.67
C VAL A 85 10.88 7.00 8.13
N ASN A 86 11.71 6.79 7.12
CA ASN A 86 12.36 7.86 6.39
C ASN A 86 11.90 7.84 4.93
N ILE A 87 11.40 8.97 4.44
CA ILE A 87 11.02 9.17 3.03
C ILE A 87 11.98 10.19 2.44
N ASN A 88 12.70 9.77 1.42
CA ASN A 88 13.75 10.58 0.79
C ASN A 88 13.20 11.73 -0.09
N SER A 89 14.08 12.51 -0.68
CA SER A 89 13.75 13.65 -1.53
C SER A 89 12.97 13.31 -2.81
N PHE A 90 12.87 12.04 -3.18
CA PHE A 90 12.05 11.56 -4.31
C PHE A 90 10.73 10.90 -3.89
N GLY A 91 10.45 10.80 -2.59
CA GLY A 91 9.25 10.14 -2.08
C GLY A 91 9.37 8.62 -1.92
N PHE A 92 10.57 8.05 -1.98
CA PHE A 92 10.84 6.65 -1.73
C PHE A 92 11.18 6.42 -0.26
N ARG A 93 10.76 5.29 0.30
CA ARG A 93 11.10 4.91 1.66
C ARG A 93 12.54 4.41 1.74
N GLY A 94 13.34 5.00 2.63
CA GLY A 94 14.73 4.64 2.89
C GLY A 94 15.71 5.80 2.66
N PRO A 95 16.99 5.51 2.38
CA PRO A 95 18.03 6.51 2.23
C PRO A 95 17.87 7.37 0.98
N GLU A 96 18.61 8.48 0.92
CA GLU A 96 18.72 9.30 -0.28
C GLU A 96 19.37 8.50 -1.42
N ILE A 97 18.88 8.75 -2.62
CA ILE A 97 19.43 8.19 -3.86
C ILE A 97 19.73 9.32 -4.85
N SER A 98 20.53 9.04 -5.85
CA SER A 98 20.70 9.95 -7.00
C SER A 98 19.77 9.54 -8.15
N MET A 99 19.21 10.51 -8.86
CA MET A 99 18.44 10.23 -10.08
C MET A 99 19.32 9.54 -11.14
N GLU A 100 20.52 10.08 -11.35
CA GLU A 100 21.51 9.43 -12.19
C GLU A 100 22.09 8.20 -11.48
N LYS A 101 21.98 7.03 -12.13
CA LYS A 101 22.50 5.78 -11.57
C LYS A 101 24.04 5.83 -11.48
N PRO A 102 24.62 5.55 -10.30
CA PRO A 102 26.08 5.48 -10.18
C PRO A 102 26.70 4.42 -11.10
N ALA A 103 27.95 4.65 -11.52
CA ALA A 103 28.69 3.65 -12.25
C ALA A 103 28.83 2.35 -11.44
N ASP A 104 28.95 1.22 -12.13
CA ASP A 104 29.08 -0.12 -11.52
C ASP A 104 27.97 -0.47 -10.51
N THR A 105 26.77 0.09 -10.72
CA THR A 105 25.59 -0.14 -9.88
C THR A 105 24.49 -0.87 -10.66
N PHE A 106 23.97 -1.94 -10.07
CA PHE A 106 22.74 -2.59 -10.50
C PHE A 106 21.58 -2.06 -9.67
N ARG A 107 20.72 -1.27 -10.30
CA ARG A 107 19.62 -0.57 -9.62
C ARG A 107 18.33 -1.36 -9.72
N ILE A 108 17.72 -1.64 -8.56
CA ILE A 108 16.46 -2.37 -8.40
C ILE A 108 15.43 -1.47 -7.74
N PHE A 109 14.27 -1.29 -8.37
CA PHE A 109 13.11 -0.75 -7.70
C PHE A 109 12.17 -1.89 -7.30
N VAL A 110 11.68 -1.85 -6.06
CA VAL A 110 10.61 -2.75 -5.60
C VAL A 110 9.34 -1.92 -5.49
N VAL A 111 8.35 -2.27 -6.30
CA VAL A 111 7.06 -1.60 -6.43
C VAL A 111 5.98 -2.47 -5.81
N GLY A 112 4.98 -1.86 -5.22
CA GLY A 112 3.86 -2.55 -4.59
C GLY A 112 3.11 -1.65 -3.62
N GLY A 113 2.15 -2.21 -2.95
CA GLY A 113 1.32 -1.54 -1.95
C GLY A 113 2.01 -1.38 -0.60
N SER A 114 1.19 -1.39 0.44
CA SER A 114 1.61 -1.26 1.85
C SER A 114 2.58 -2.34 2.32
N THR A 115 2.52 -3.54 1.75
CA THR A 115 3.45 -4.65 2.04
C THR A 115 4.86 -4.35 1.54
N THR A 116 5.00 -3.80 0.34
CA THR A 116 6.30 -3.33 -0.20
C THR A 116 6.78 -2.11 0.56
N PHE A 117 5.91 -1.12 0.79
CA PHE A 117 6.22 0.02 1.64
C PHE A 117 6.76 -0.44 2.99
N GLY A 118 6.25 -1.53 3.52
CA GLY A 118 6.60 -2.10 4.81
C GLY A 118 5.77 -1.49 5.94
N SER A 119 4.44 -1.47 5.78
CA SER A 119 3.54 -1.05 6.87
C SER A 119 3.84 -1.86 8.13
N ALA A 120 4.00 -1.15 9.25
CA ALA A 120 4.40 -1.71 10.54
C ALA A 120 5.79 -2.39 10.61
N ALA A 121 6.66 -2.24 9.60
CA ALA A 121 8.07 -2.58 9.75
C ALA A 121 8.74 -1.66 10.78
N THR A 122 9.56 -2.22 11.67
CA THR A 122 10.16 -1.47 12.79
C THR A 122 11.23 -0.47 12.37
N SER A 123 11.71 -0.55 11.13
CA SER A 123 12.62 0.42 10.50
C SER A 123 12.57 0.26 8.98
N ASP A 124 13.18 1.18 8.25
CA ASP A 124 13.33 1.08 6.79
C ASP A 124 14.10 -0.18 6.38
N ASP A 125 15.09 -0.54 7.17
CA ASP A 125 15.92 -1.73 6.98
C ASP A 125 15.18 -3.06 7.20
N ASN A 126 14.02 -3.03 7.83
CA ASN A 126 13.20 -4.21 8.16
C ASN A 126 11.99 -4.37 7.23
N THR A 127 11.91 -3.56 6.17
CA THR A 127 11.01 -3.77 5.05
C THR A 127 11.50 -4.89 4.14
N VAL A 128 10.66 -5.42 3.26
CA VAL A 128 11.08 -6.41 2.25
C VAL A 128 12.23 -5.86 1.39
N PRO A 129 12.17 -4.63 0.83
CA PRO A 129 13.31 -4.05 0.11
C PRO A 129 14.55 -3.83 0.98
N GLY A 130 14.37 -3.43 2.26
CA GLY A 130 15.48 -3.24 3.19
C GLY A 130 16.23 -4.54 3.50
N TYR A 131 15.51 -5.63 3.76
CA TYR A 131 16.14 -6.95 3.93
C TYR A 131 16.78 -7.45 2.64
N LEU A 132 16.18 -7.18 1.49
CA LEU A 132 16.75 -7.53 0.19
C LEU A 132 18.07 -6.78 -0.04
N GLN A 133 18.15 -5.48 0.29
CA GLN A 133 19.41 -4.70 0.25
C GLN A 133 20.47 -5.35 1.12
N LYS A 134 20.16 -5.64 2.40
CA LYS A 134 21.12 -6.30 3.32
C LYS A 134 21.69 -7.61 2.76
N LYS A 135 20.87 -8.38 2.04
CA LYS A 135 21.33 -9.63 1.43
C LYS A 135 22.31 -9.38 0.29
N PHE A 136 22.06 -8.40 -0.55
CA PHE A 136 22.98 -8.03 -1.62
C PHE A 136 24.27 -7.40 -1.08
N ASP A 137 24.21 -6.62 0.00
CA ASP A 137 25.39 -6.05 0.66
C ASP A 137 26.33 -7.14 1.21
N MET A 138 25.76 -8.28 1.63
CA MET A 138 26.53 -9.44 2.11
C MET A 138 27.03 -10.35 0.98
N ALA A 139 26.55 -10.17 -0.23
CA ALA A 139 26.93 -10.98 -1.38
C ALA A 139 28.14 -10.36 -2.10
N ASP A 140 29.17 -11.16 -2.39
CA ASP A 140 30.32 -10.73 -3.18
C ASP A 140 30.00 -10.85 -4.68
N LEU A 141 29.36 -9.81 -5.23
CA LEU A 141 28.90 -9.78 -6.62
C LEU A 141 29.87 -9.05 -7.57
N GLY A 142 30.88 -8.38 -7.04
CA GLY A 142 31.82 -7.58 -7.83
C GLY A 142 31.20 -6.29 -8.40
N LEU A 143 29.96 -5.95 -8.04
CA LEU A 143 29.26 -4.71 -8.40
C LEU A 143 28.39 -4.26 -7.22
N ASN A 144 28.01 -2.98 -7.19
CA ASN A 144 27.06 -2.46 -6.20
C ASN A 144 25.64 -2.84 -6.60
N VAL A 145 24.81 -3.24 -5.63
CA VAL A 145 23.38 -3.41 -5.84
C VAL A 145 22.65 -2.36 -5.01
N GLU A 146 21.77 -1.59 -5.63
CA GLU A 146 20.98 -0.56 -5.00
C GLU A 146 19.50 -0.98 -5.06
N VAL A 147 18.90 -1.28 -3.91
CA VAL A 147 17.50 -1.67 -3.80
C VAL A 147 16.69 -0.50 -3.24
N ILE A 148 15.74 -0.01 -4.03
CA ILE A 148 14.93 1.17 -3.70
C ILE A 148 13.51 0.73 -3.41
N ASN A 149 13.01 1.12 -2.25
CA ASN A 149 11.63 0.88 -1.85
C ASN A 149 10.70 1.93 -2.47
N ALA A 150 10.04 1.59 -3.57
CA ALA A 150 9.04 2.39 -4.25
C ALA A 150 7.61 1.95 -3.94
N GLY A 151 7.40 1.27 -2.82
CA GLY A 151 6.09 0.88 -2.32
C GLY A 151 5.29 2.08 -1.82
N THR A 152 3.97 2.05 -2.04
CA THR A 152 3.06 3.11 -1.57
C THR A 152 1.82 2.50 -0.95
N VAL A 153 1.45 2.96 0.25
CA VAL A 153 0.26 2.46 0.97
C VAL A 153 -1.00 2.62 0.12
N GLY A 154 -1.72 1.52 -0.09
CA GLY A 154 -2.96 1.49 -0.88
C GLY A 154 -2.75 1.50 -2.40
N ALA A 155 -1.52 1.52 -2.91
CA ALA A 155 -1.25 1.41 -4.34
C ALA A 155 -1.64 0.02 -4.87
N TYR A 156 -2.01 -0.04 -6.14
CA TYR A 156 -2.43 -1.24 -6.87
C TYR A 156 -2.10 -1.08 -8.37
N SER A 157 -2.22 -2.10 -9.17
CA SER A 157 -1.74 -2.11 -10.55
C SER A 157 -2.13 -0.90 -11.40
N LYS A 158 -3.34 -0.32 -11.16
CA LYS A 158 -3.82 0.86 -11.89
C LYS A 158 -3.00 2.13 -11.60
N THR A 159 -2.44 2.26 -10.40
CA THR A 159 -1.58 3.38 -10.01
C THR A 159 -0.11 3.06 -10.18
N GLU A 160 0.28 1.81 -9.95
CA GLU A 160 1.67 1.34 -9.98
C GLU A 160 2.22 1.21 -11.40
N ALA A 161 1.47 0.62 -12.33
CA ALA A 161 1.96 0.44 -13.69
C ALA A 161 2.24 1.77 -14.43
N PRO A 162 1.40 2.82 -14.34
CA PRO A 162 1.77 4.16 -14.81
C PRO A 162 2.96 4.75 -14.04
N PHE A 163 3.05 4.58 -12.71
CA PHE A 163 4.17 5.07 -11.92
C PHE A 163 5.50 4.48 -12.39
N VAL A 164 5.54 3.18 -12.67
CA VAL A 164 6.70 2.51 -13.25
C VAL A 164 7.11 3.15 -14.58
N LYS A 165 6.14 3.34 -15.49
CA LYS A 165 6.43 3.83 -16.86
C LYS A 165 6.81 5.31 -16.91
N ASP A 166 6.12 6.14 -16.12
CA ASP A 166 6.19 7.60 -16.24
C ASP A 166 7.18 8.22 -15.26
N VAL A 167 7.57 7.48 -14.19
CA VAL A 167 8.47 8.00 -13.15
C VAL A 167 9.72 7.14 -12.98
N LEU A 168 9.56 5.82 -12.72
CA LEU A 168 10.71 5.01 -12.33
C LEU A 168 11.69 4.76 -13.46
N PHE A 169 11.24 4.71 -14.71
CA PHE A 169 12.13 4.55 -15.85
C PHE A 169 13.18 5.67 -15.99
N ASP A 170 12.86 6.88 -15.50
CA ASP A 170 13.79 8.02 -15.54
C ASP A 170 14.99 7.86 -14.58
N PHE A 171 14.89 6.96 -13.61
CA PHE A 171 15.99 6.60 -12.70
C PHE A 171 16.94 5.53 -13.29
N ASN A 172 16.74 5.12 -14.54
CA ASN A 172 17.54 4.14 -15.25
C ASN A 172 17.73 2.81 -14.49
N PRO A 173 16.65 2.13 -14.06
CA PRO A 173 16.73 0.86 -13.36
C PRO A 173 17.21 -0.27 -14.27
N ASP A 174 17.89 -1.26 -13.70
CA ASP A 174 18.21 -2.52 -14.38
C ASP A 174 17.11 -3.56 -14.18
N LEU A 175 16.43 -3.48 -13.03
CA LEU A 175 15.35 -4.39 -12.67
C LEU A 175 14.25 -3.65 -11.91
N ILE A 176 13.00 -3.92 -12.26
CA ILE A 176 11.83 -3.56 -11.46
C ILE A 176 11.17 -4.84 -10.96
N ILE A 177 11.01 -4.94 -9.66
CA ILE A 177 10.29 -6.00 -8.97
C ILE A 177 8.93 -5.46 -8.60
N VAL A 178 7.88 -6.07 -9.11
CA VAL A 178 6.50 -5.84 -8.72
C VAL A 178 6.12 -6.90 -7.68
N PHE A 179 5.79 -6.48 -6.48
CA PHE A 179 5.34 -7.34 -5.39
C PHE A 179 3.93 -6.91 -5.00
N ASP A 180 2.93 -7.54 -5.61
CA ASP A 180 1.57 -7.02 -5.73
C ASP A 180 0.50 -8.11 -5.56
N GLY A 181 -0.77 -7.73 -5.71
CA GLY A 181 -1.95 -8.60 -5.72
C GLY A 181 -2.98 -8.27 -4.64
N TRP A 182 -2.57 -8.00 -3.40
CA TRP A 182 -3.50 -7.73 -2.30
C TRP A 182 -4.47 -6.59 -2.59
N ASN A 183 -3.95 -5.43 -2.96
CA ASN A 183 -4.79 -4.26 -3.21
C ASN A 183 -5.63 -4.40 -4.48
N ASP A 184 -5.16 -5.09 -5.50
CA ASP A 184 -5.95 -5.37 -6.70
C ASP A 184 -7.15 -6.24 -6.40
N VAL A 185 -7.02 -7.25 -5.54
CA VAL A 185 -8.15 -8.02 -5.03
C VAL A 185 -9.08 -7.14 -4.21
N TRP A 186 -8.55 -6.41 -3.24
CA TRP A 186 -9.31 -5.64 -2.26
C TRP A 186 -9.99 -4.41 -2.85
N ILE A 187 -9.22 -3.50 -3.47
CA ILE A 187 -9.72 -2.24 -4.02
C ILE A 187 -10.67 -2.50 -5.19
N SER A 188 -10.36 -3.47 -6.02
CA SER A 188 -11.20 -3.79 -7.16
C SER A 188 -12.56 -4.35 -6.74
N TYR A 189 -12.66 -4.94 -5.59
CA TYR A 189 -13.90 -5.49 -5.06
C TYR A 189 -14.76 -4.45 -4.33
N THR A 190 -14.13 -3.60 -3.52
CA THR A 190 -14.83 -2.61 -2.70
C THR A 190 -15.13 -1.31 -3.42
N SER A 191 -14.43 -1.01 -4.51
CA SER A 191 -14.59 0.25 -5.23
C SER A 191 -14.84 0.02 -6.71
N HIS A 192 -16.02 0.39 -7.18
CA HIS A 192 -16.31 0.62 -8.60
C HIS A 192 -15.54 1.83 -9.15
N ILE A 193 -14.22 1.89 -8.87
CA ILE A 193 -13.38 3.08 -9.19
C ILE A 193 -13.33 3.33 -10.70
N ASP A 194 -13.53 2.31 -11.53
CA ASP A 194 -13.55 2.46 -12.99
C ASP A 194 -14.92 2.91 -13.53
N GLU A 195 -16.00 2.79 -12.75
CA GLU A 195 -17.34 3.30 -13.07
C GLU A 195 -17.76 4.33 -12.00
N ARG A 196 -17.00 5.43 -11.90
CA ARG A 196 -17.24 6.48 -10.91
C ARG A 196 -18.57 7.18 -11.15
N GLY A 197 -19.62 6.72 -10.51
CA GLY A 197 -20.85 7.45 -10.34
C GLY A 197 -20.66 8.71 -9.45
N VAL A 198 -21.75 9.32 -9.03
CA VAL A 198 -21.77 10.51 -8.14
C VAL A 198 -20.91 10.31 -6.87
N GLU A 199 -20.79 9.07 -6.40
CA GLU A 199 -20.02 8.71 -5.19
C GLU A 199 -18.49 8.85 -5.39
N GLY A 200 -17.96 8.46 -6.55
CA GLY A 200 -16.55 8.66 -6.87
C GLY A 200 -16.20 10.14 -7.07
N GLN A 201 -17.12 10.92 -7.64
CA GLN A 201 -16.94 12.37 -7.75
C GLN A 201 -16.95 13.04 -6.37
N LEU A 202 -17.81 12.58 -5.45
CA LEU A 202 -17.83 13.08 -4.07
C LEU A 202 -16.53 12.74 -3.34
N TYR A 203 -15.99 11.54 -3.55
CA TYR A 203 -14.70 11.14 -2.99
C TYR A 203 -13.57 12.07 -3.47
N ASP A 204 -13.52 12.38 -4.76
CA ASP A 204 -12.50 13.29 -5.31
C ASP A 204 -12.65 14.71 -4.74
N VAL A 205 -13.87 15.21 -4.61
CA VAL A 205 -14.12 16.53 -4.01
C VAL A 205 -13.70 16.56 -2.53
N VAL A 206 -14.00 15.51 -1.77
CA VAL A 206 -13.60 15.42 -0.35
C VAL A 206 -12.08 15.36 -0.22
N ARG A 207 -11.42 14.58 -1.08
CA ARG A 207 -9.96 14.49 -1.14
C ARG A 207 -9.33 15.85 -1.50
N ASP A 208 -9.82 16.50 -2.56
CA ASP A 208 -9.28 17.80 -3.01
C ASP A 208 -9.49 18.89 -1.95
N LEU A 209 -10.61 18.84 -1.22
CA LEU A 209 -10.84 19.72 -0.07
C LEU A 209 -9.86 19.47 1.07
N HIS A 210 -9.46 18.21 1.32
CA HIS A 210 -8.44 17.89 2.31
C HIS A 210 -7.07 18.43 1.92
N ASP A 211 -6.68 18.32 0.66
CA ASP A 211 -5.40 18.85 0.18
C ASP A 211 -5.31 20.37 0.36
N ILE A 212 -6.45 21.07 0.20
CA ILE A 212 -6.53 22.52 0.41
C ILE A 212 -6.65 22.86 1.90
N MET A 213 -7.34 22.05 2.68
CA MET A 213 -7.66 22.29 4.09
C MET A 213 -7.37 21.05 4.97
N PRO A 214 -6.12 20.65 5.15
CA PRO A 214 -5.77 19.39 5.81
C PRO A 214 -6.14 19.32 7.30
N TYR A 215 -6.48 20.46 7.90
CA TYR A 215 -6.90 20.54 9.30
C TYR A 215 -8.40 20.28 9.51
N TYR A 216 -9.21 20.24 8.43
CA TYR A 216 -10.66 20.01 8.54
C TYR A 216 -10.99 18.54 8.34
N LYS A 217 -11.60 17.93 9.36
CA LYS A 217 -11.89 16.49 9.42
C LYS A 217 -13.35 16.15 9.08
N THR A 218 -14.25 17.12 9.16
CA THR A 218 -15.69 16.92 8.88
C THR A 218 -15.98 16.22 7.54
N PRO A 219 -15.34 16.57 6.40
CA PRO A 219 -15.59 15.88 5.14
C PRO A 219 -15.27 14.39 5.17
N PHE A 220 -14.20 14.00 5.89
CA PHE A 220 -13.79 12.61 6.03
C PHE A 220 -14.80 11.81 6.86
N VAL A 221 -15.20 12.35 8.00
CA VAL A 221 -16.17 11.70 8.89
C VAL A 221 -17.51 11.50 8.16
N ILE A 222 -17.97 12.49 7.38
CA ILE A 222 -19.19 12.33 6.56
C ILE A 222 -19.00 11.20 5.53
N ARG A 223 -17.85 11.15 4.86
CA ARG A 223 -17.52 10.06 3.93
C ARG A 223 -17.54 8.72 4.65
N ASP A 224 -16.82 8.59 5.77
CA ASP A 224 -16.66 7.34 6.49
C ASP A 224 -18.01 6.83 7.02
N ILE A 225 -18.85 7.71 7.56
CA ILE A 225 -20.22 7.36 7.95
C ILE A 225 -21.07 6.93 6.74
N ALA A 226 -20.95 7.61 5.60
CA ALA A 226 -21.67 7.26 4.38
C ALA A 226 -21.19 5.92 3.79
N MET A 227 -19.91 5.58 3.98
CA MET A 227 -19.29 4.37 3.46
C MET A 227 -19.37 3.18 4.44
N LYS A 228 -19.50 3.43 5.75
CA LYS A 228 -19.50 2.39 6.81
C LYS A 228 -20.57 1.31 6.60
N ASN A 229 -21.68 1.62 5.94
CA ASN A 229 -22.73 0.64 5.61
C ASN A 229 -22.55 -0.02 4.22
N LYS A 230 -21.49 0.33 3.47
CA LYS A 230 -21.25 -0.17 2.11
C LYS A 230 -19.96 -1.01 2.00
N ASN A 231 -19.11 -0.94 3.03
CA ASN A 231 -17.82 -1.64 3.07
C ASN A 231 -17.92 -3.06 3.64
N THR A 232 -19.08 -3.70 3.58
CA THR A 232 -19.14 -5.14 3.82
C THR A 232 -18.89 -5.86 2.52
N PHE A 233 -17.81 -6.62 2.50
CA PHE A 233 -17.45 -7.55 1.42
C PHE A 233 -18.61 -8.52 1.07
N SER A 234 -19.54 -8.71 1.97
CA SER A 234 -20.68 -9.63 1.90
C SER A 234 -21.71 -9.36 0.78
N GLY A 235 -21.56 -8.27 0.03
CA GLY A 235 -22.65 -7.87 -0.87
C GLY A 235 -22.60 -8.46 -2.27
N THR A 236 -21.44 -8.72 -2.86
CA THR A 236 -21.38 -9.09 -4.29
C THR A 236 -20.04 -9.71 -4.68
N TRP A 237 -19.74 -10.90 -4.15
CA TRP A 237 -18.78 -11.76 -4.83
C TRP A 237 -19.37 -12.14 -6.18
N ASP A 238 -18.96 -11.42 -7.22
CA ASP A 238 -19.32 -11.70 -8.60
C ASP A 238 -18.07 -12.18 -9.33
N GLU A 239 -18.07 -13.46 -9.68
CA GLU A 239 -16.97 -14.10 -10.39
C GLU A 239 -16.67 -13.40 -11.73
N THR A 240 -17.69 -12.90 -12.42
CA THR A 240 -17.53 -12.13 -13.65
C THR A 240 -16.74 -10.84 -13.45
N ASN A 241 -16.97 -10.15 -12.35
CA ASN A 241 -16.22 -8.95 -11.99
C ASN A 241 -14.77 -9.29 -11.63
N LEU A 242 -14.52 -10.38 -10.93
CA LEU A 242 -13.16 -10.82 -10.60
C LEU A 242 -12.38 -11.13 -11.88
N ASP A 243 -12.94 -11.89 -12.81
CA ASP A 243 -12.28 -12.24 -14.08
C ASP A 243 -11.92 -10.99 -14.90
N LYS A 244 -12.83 -10.00 -14.95
CA LYS A 244 -12.54 -8.70 -15.58
C LYS A 244 -11.38 -7.98 -14.91
N LYS A 245 -11.28 -8.02 -13.60
CA LYS A 245 -10.23 -7.36 -12.82
C LYS A 245 -8.88 -8.03 -13.00
N VAL A 246 -8.87 -9.34 -12.97
CA VAL A 246 -7.68 -10.15 -13.29
C VAL A 246 -7.20 -9.82 -14.71
N SER A 247 -8.10 -9.76 -15.70
CA SER A 247 -7.75 -9.37 -17.07
C SER A 247 -7.16 -7.96 -17.16
N LEU A 248 -7.71 -6.98 -16.44
CA LEU A 248 -7.16 -5.60 -16.38
C LEU A 248 -5.78 -5.56 -15.70
N TRP A 249 -5.56 -6.38 -14.69
CA TRP A 249 -4.27 -6.51 -14.02
C TRP A 249 -3.20 -7.06 -15.00
N VAL A 250 -3.55 -8.12 -15.74
CA VAL A 250 -2.68 -8.68 -16.80
C VAL A 250 -2.36 -7.62 -17.85
N GLU A 251 -3.37 -6.93 -18.38
CA GLU A 251 -3.19 -5.88 -19.40
C GLU A 251 -2.22 -4.79 -18.92
N ARG A 252 -2.39 -4.28 -17.70
CA ARG A 252 -1.54 -3.22 -17.12
C ARG A 252 -0.09 -3.64 -16.98
N TRP A 253 0.15 -4.82 -16.41
CA TRP A 253 1.51 -5.29 -16.20
C TRP A 253 2.18 -5.76 -17.49
N ASP A 254 1.47 -6.41 -18.40
CA ASP A 254 2.05 -6.82 -19.69
C ASP A 254 2.40 -5.60 -20.55
N GLU A 255 1.59 -4.53 -20.52
CA GLU A 255 1.91 -3.25 -21.15
C GLU A 255 3.14 -2.57 -20.52
N ALA A 256 3.24 -2.56 -19.18
CA ALA A 256 4.40 -2.03 -18.48
C ALA A 256 5.67 -2.83 -18.80
N CYS A 257 5.57 -4.15 -18.83
CA CYS A 257 6.67 -5.04 -19.23
C CYS A 257 7.11 -4.81 -20.69
N THR A 258 6.15 -4.60 -21.60
CA THR A 258 6.45 -4.24 -23.00
C THR A 258 7.24 -2.93 -23.08
N SER A 259 6.81 -1.94 -22.31
CA SER A 259 7.48 -0.62 -22.24
C SER A 259 8.90 -0.74 -21.65
N ALA A 260 9.08 -1.59 -20.63
CA ALA A 260 10.37 -1.87 -20.00
C ALA A 260 11.35 -2.55 -20.98
N GLN A 261 10.88 -3.54 -21.75
CA GLN A 261 11.69 -4.22 -22.77
C GLN A 261 12.25 -3.25 -23.81
N GLN A 262 11.47 -2.25 -24.22
CA GLN A 262 11.91 -1.22 -25.18
C GLN A 262 13.05 -0.35 -24.63
N LYS A 263 13.27 -0.35 -23.33
CA LYS A 263 14.30 0.40 -22.61
C LYS A 263 15.40 -0.51 -22.05
N ASP A 264 15.40 -1.79 -22.37
CA ASP A 264 16.31 -2.82 -21.82
C ASP A 264 16.21 -2.95 -20.28
N ILE A 265 15.05 -2.65 -19.72
CA ILE A 265 14.75 -2.80 -18.29
C ILE A 265 14.10 -4.17 -18.08
N LYS A 266 14.61 -4.94 -17.12
CA LYS A 266 14.01 -6.21 -16.72
C LYS A 266 12.83 -5.96 -15.77
N MET A 267 11.75 -6.72 -15.92
CA MET A 267 10.64 -6.71 -14.96
C MET A 267 10.37 -8.09 -14.39
N PHE A 268 10.19 -8.14 -13.08
CA PHE A 268 9.82 -9.34 -12.34
C PHE A 268 8.49 -9.08 -11.63
N VAL A 269 7.42 -9.74 -12.08
CA VAL A 269 6.08 -9.61 -11.47
C VAL A 269 5.84 -10.77 -10.53
N MET A 270 5.53 -10.48 -9.29
CA MET A 270 5.33 -11.46 -8.22
C MET A 270 4.00 -11.24 -7.52
N ILE A 271 3.29 -12.33 -7.24
CA ILE A 271 2.11 -12.32 -6.38
C ILE A 271 2.54 -12.51 -4.94
N GLN A 272 2.14 -11.59 -4.07
CA GLN A 272 2.46 -11.62 -2.65
C GLN A 272 1.69 -12.70 -1.89
N PRO A 273 2.27 -13.25 -0.79
CA PRO A 273 1.51 -14.09 0.15
C PRO A 273 0.56 -13.22 0.99
N ILE A 274 -0.58 -13.79 1.33
CA ILE A 274 -1.51 -13.26 2.33
C ILE A 274 -1.93 -14.36 3.31
N LEU A 275 -2.57 -14.01 4.40
CA LEU A 275 -3.11 -15.00 5.33
C LEU A 275 -4.17 -15.87 4.60
N GLY A 276 -3.97 -17.18 4.66
CA GLY A 276 -4.86 -18.15 4.00
C GLY A 276 -4.42 -18.61 2.61
N THR A 277 -3.34 -18.05 2.04
CA THR A 277 -2.71 -18.61 0.83
C THR A 277 -1.67 -19.67 1.18
N GLY A 278 -1.37 -20.54 0.20
CA GLY A 278 -0.47 -21.67 0.39
C GLY A 278 -1.03 -22.74 1.34
N ASP A 279 -0.14 -23.63 1.77
CA ASP A 279 -0.47 -24.79 2.62
C ASP A 279 -0.13 -24.57 4.11
N ARG A 280 0.19 -23.34 4.52
CA ARG A 280 0.57 -23.02 5.89
C ARG A 280 -0.59 -23.27 6.88
N ILE A 281 -0.28 -23.95 7.97
CA ILE A 281 -1.22 -24.08 9.08
C ILE A 281 -1.31 -22.73 9.82
N ILE A 282 -2.50 -22.13 9.81
CA ILE A 282 -2.81 -20.89 10.51
C ILE A 282 -2.70 -21.11 12.01
N THR A 283 -2.01 -20.18 12.72
CA THR A 283 -1.84 -20.28 14.17
C THR A 283 -3.15 -20.01 14.90
N GLU A 284 -3.23 -20.42 16.17
CA GLU A 284 -4.42 -20.16 16.99
C GLU A 284 -4.66 -18.66 17.19
N PHE A 285 -3.59 -17.87 17.30
CA PHE A 285 -3.69 -16.41 17.38
C PHE A 285 -4.31 -15.82 16.09
N GLU A 286 -3.78 -16.18 14.93
CA GLU A 286 -4.28 -15.70 13.63
C GLU A 286 -5.73 -16.13 13.43
N LYS A 287 -6.05 -17.38 13.76
CA LYS A 287 -7.40 -17.93 13.65
C LYS A 287 -8.41 -17.21 14.54
N THR A 288 -8.00 -16.87 15.77
CA THR A 288 -8.91 -16.21 16.73
C THR A 288 -9.07 -14.73 16.47
N ASN A 289 -8.04 -14.04 15.93
CA ASN A 289 -8.01 -12.59 15.86
C ASN A 289 -8.15 -12.04 14.43
N LEU A 290 -7.91 -12.85 13.40
CA LEU A 290 -7.83 -12.40 12.02
C LEU A 290 -8.85 -13.10 11.08
N VAL A 291 -9.49 -14.17 11.53
CA VAL A 291 -10.36 -15.04 10.70
C VAL A 291 -11.84 -14.86 11.09
N GLU A 292 -12.27 -13.64 11.39
CA GLU A 292 -13.65 -13.40 11.86
C GLU A 292 -14.67 -13.23 10.72
N ASP A 293 -14.24 -12.98 9.46
CA ASP A 293 -15.11 -12.58 8.36
C ASP A 293 -15.07 -13.54 7.16
N GLU A 294 -16.12 -13.50 6.32
CA GLU A 294 -16.19 -14.18 5.02
C GLU A 294 -15.02 -13.77 4.09
N ASP A 295 -14.46 -12.58 4.28
CA ASP A 295 -13.32 -12.04 3.54
C ASP A 295 -12.09 -12.95 3.64
N PHE A 296 -11.86 -13.56 4.78
CA PHE A 296 -10.77 -14.50 4.99
C PHE A 296 -10.84 -15.71 4.03
N ILE A 297 -12.04 -16.13 3.64
CA ILE A 297 -12.21 -17.27 2.71
C ILE A 297 -12.09 -16.80 1.26
N LEU A 298 -12.69 -15.66 0.93
CA LEU A 298 -12.86 -15.21 -0.44
C LEU A 298 -11.61 -14.54 -1.02
N VAL A 299 -10.89 -13.79 -0.20
CA VAL A 299 -9.72 -13.02 -0.68
C VAL A 299 -8.55 -13.90 -1.08
N PRO A 300 -8.17 -14.95 -0.33
CA PRO A 300 -7.16 -15.91 -0.79
C PRO A 300 -7.54 -16.58 -2.13
N ILE A 301 -8.79 -17.03 -2.28
CA ILE A 301 -9.29 -17.63 -3.53
C ILE A 301 -9.19 -16.63 -4.70
N ALA A 302 -9.52 -15.36 -4.44
CA ALA A 302 -9.37 -14.33 -5.46
C ALA A 302 -7.90 -14.11 -5.86
N LEU A 303 -6.99 -14.10 -4.87
CA LEU A 303 -5.57 -13.90 -5.14
C LEU A 303 -4.96 -15.08 -5.92
N GLU A 304 -5.42 -16.31 -5.68
CA GLU A 304 -5.01 -17.47 -6.47
C GLU A 304 -5.32 -17.27 -7.97
N LYS A 305 -6.43 -16.62 -8.34
CA LYS A 305 -6.72 -16.31 -9.75
C LYS A 305 -5.68 -15.36 -10.37
N TYR A 306 -5.09 -14.43 -9.60
CA TYR A 306 -3.99 -13.60 -10.10
C TYR A 306 -2.69 -14.40 -10.25
N ALA A 307 -2.45 -15.36 -9.35
CA ALA A 307 -1.32 -16.27 -9.50
C ALA A 307 -1.46 -17.18 -10.73
N ASP A 308 -2.65 -17.70 -10.99
CA ASP A 308 -2.95 -18.57 -12.13
C ASP A 308 -2.69 -17.90 -13.48
N VAL A 309 -2.89 -16.59 -13.59
CA VAL A 309 -2.70 -15.83 -14.84
C VAL A 309 -1.28 -15.26 -15.01
N LEU A 310 -0.36 -15.48 -14.07
CA LEU A 310 1.04 -15.09 -14.24
C LEU A 310 1.66 -15.57 -15.58
N PRO A 311 1.38 -16.77 -16.10
CA PRO A 311 1.87 -17.20 -17.41
C PRO A 311 1.41 -16.30 -18.57
N GLU A 312 0.29 -15.60 -18.44
CA GLU A 312 -0.25 -14.70 -19.47
C GLU A 312 0.56 -13.41 -19.64
N LEU A 313 1.35 -13.04 -18.63
CA LEU A 313 2.29 -11.91 -18.70
C LEU A 313 3.48 -12.24 -19.62
N THR A 314 3.22 -12.34 -20.90
CA THR A 314 4.20 -12.87 -21.89
C THR A 314 5.37 -11.93 -22.13
N ASN A 315 5.18 -10.63 -21.91
CA ASN A 315 6.19 -9.61 -22.09
C ASN A 315 7.02 -9.34 -20.81
N CYS A 316 6.62 -9.88 -19.66
CA CYS A 316 7.40 -9.75 -18.44
C CYS A 316 8.59 -10.71 -18.43
N THR A 317 9.78 -10.20 -18.07
CA THR A 317 11.04 -10.98 -18.10
C THR A 317 10.96 -12.19 -17.17
N TYR A 318 10.44 -11.98 -15.96
CA TYR A 318 10.28 -13.00 -14.93
C TYR A 318 8.94 -12.89 -14.23
N LYS A 319 8.46 -14.01 -13.70
CA LYS A 319 7.21 -14.10 -12.94
C LYS A 319 7.40 -15.10 -11.80
N ALA A 320 6.79 -14.83 -10.65
CA ALA A 320 6.78 -15.77 -9.53
C ALA A 320 5.50 -15.68 -8.71
N ASP A 321 5.00 -16.81 -8.31
CA ASP A 321 3.99 -16.95 -7.28
C ASP A 321 4.68 -17.14 -5.93
N LEU A 322 4.48 -16.19 -4.99
CA LEU A 322 5.03 -16.25 -3.64
C LEU A 322 3.96 -16.61 -2.60
N THR A 323 2.76 -16.99 -3.00
CA THR A 323 1.67 -17.36 -2.08
C THR A 323 2.05 -18.50 -1.14
N HIS A 324 2.97 -19.36 -1.54
CA HIS A 324 3.50 -20.50 -0.77
C HIS A 324 4.74 -20.20 0.10
N THR A 325 5.16 -18.92 0.18
CA THR A 325 6.38 -18.51 0.91
C THR A 325 6.39 -18.99 2.37
N PHE A 326 5.23 -19.07 3.00
CA PHE A 326 5.13 -19.38 4.42
C PHE A 326 4.73 -20.83 4.75
N ASP A 327 4.61 -21.75 3.80
CA ASP A 327 4.12 -23.12 3.99
C ASP A 327 4.84 -23.89 5.12
N ASN A 328 6.15 -23.70 5.25
CA ASN A 328 6.96 -24.37 6.25
C ASN A 328 7.10 -23.62 7.59
N HIS A 329 6.41 -22.46 7.74
CA HIS A 329 6.49 -21.62 8.93
C HIS A 329 5.30 -21.85 9.86
N LYS A 330 5.59 -22.15 11.15
CA LYS A 330 4.58 -22.50 12.15
C LYS A 330 4.25 -21.39 13.13
N GLN A 331 5.05 -20.32 13.15
CA GLN A 331 4.85 -19.16 14.00
C GLN A 331 3.82 -18.20 13.41
N THR A 332 3.29 -17.31 14.23
CA THR A 332 2.45 -16.20 13.79
C THR A 332 3.29 -15.23 12.96
N ILE A 333 2.86 -14.99 11.73
CA ILE A 333 3.55 -14.16 10.72
C ILE A 333 2.74 -12.91 10.41
N PHE A 334 1.41 -13.05 10.32
CA PHE A 334 0.50 -11.99 9.92
C PHE A 334 -0.07 -11.27 11.14
N PHE A 335 -0.19 -9.94 11.04
CA PHE A 335 -0.91 -9.13 12.03
C PHE A 335 -2.29 -8.66 11.54
N ASP A 336 -2.57 -8.80 10.24
CA ASP A 336 -3.87 -8.73 9.59
C ASP A 336 -3.90 -9.66 8.38
N LEU A 337 -4.89 -9.55 7.49
CA LEU A 337 -5.03 -10.47 6.36
C LEU A 337 -3.90 -10.35 5.33
N GLY A 338 -3.29 -9.17 5.16
CA GLY A 338 -2.31 -8.90 4.09
C GLY A 338 -0.91 -8.54 4.57
N HIS A 339 -0.74 -8.18 5.84
CA HIS A 339 0.52 -7.61 6.32
C HIS A 339 1.23 -8.53 7.32
N VAL A 340 2.56 -8.52 7.22
CA VAL A 340 3.46 -9.32 8.05
C VAL A 340 4.38 -8.42 8.89
N GLY A 341 4.92 -8.98 9.98
CA GLY A 341 5.95 -8.30 10.76
C GLY A 341 7.35 -8.43 10.14
N ASP A 342 8.36 -7.92 10.86
CA ASP A 342 9.76 -7.93 10.41
C ASP A 342 10.26 -9.32 10.00
N GLU A 343 9.90 -10.36 10.75
CA GLU A 343 10.28 -11.75 10.42
C GLU A 343 9.65 -12.19 9.11
N GLY A 344 8.38 -11.85 8.86
CA GLY A 344 7.71 -12.14 7.59
C GLY A 344 8.35 -11.40 6.42
N ASN A 345 8.68 -10.11 6.61
CA ASN A 345 9.42 -9.33 5.60
C ASN A 345 10.78 -9.95 5.26
N MET A 346 11.49 -10.45 6.27
CA MET A 346 12.79 -11.12 6.09
C MET A 346 12.65 -12.42 5.28
N ILE A 347 11.62 -13.22 5.56
CA ILE A 347 11.36 -14.48 4.84
C ILE A 347 11.00 -14.20 3.37
N ILE A 348 10.12 -13.23 3.12
CA ILE A 348 9.76 -12.80 1.76
C ILE A 348 11.01 -12.31 1.01
N ALA A 349 11.83 -11.47 1.64
CA ALA A 349 13.06 -10.96 1.04
C ALA A 349 14.05 -12.09 0.71
N GLU A 350 14.11 -13.15 1.51
CA GLU A 350 14.92 -14.35 1.23
C GLU A 350 14.45 -15.04 -0.05
N GLU A 351 13.15 -15.24 -0.23
CA GLU A 351 12.62 -15.88 -1.43
C GLU A 351 12.85 -15.00 -2.68
N ILE A 352 12.60 -13.68 -2.58
CA ILE A 352 12.89 -12.74 -3.66
C ILE A 352 14.38 -12.75 -4.00
N TYR A 353 15.27 -12.75 -3.00
CA TYR A 353 16.73 -12.80 -3.22
C TYR A 353 17.14 -14.03 -4.02
N LYS A 354 16.64 -15.22 -3.69
CA LYS A 354 16.94 -16.47 -4.42
C LYS A 354 16.54 -16.39 -5.90
N LEU A 355 15.44 -15.71 -6.20
CA LEU A 355 14.94 -15.53 -7.55
C LEU A 355 15.71 -14.46 -8.34
N VAL A 356 16.15 -13.40 -7.66
CA VAL A 356 16.81 -12.24 -8.30
C VAL A 356 18.32 -12.43 -8.45
N LEU A 357 18.98 -13.10 -7.51
CA LEU A 357 20.43 -13.32 -7.55
C LEU A 357 20.93 -13.87 -8.91
N PRO A 358 20.32 -14.91 -9.52
CA PRO A 358 20.75 -15.39 -10.82
C PRO A 358 20.56 -14.39 -11.97
N VAL A 359 19.68 -13.40 -11.81
CA VAL A 359 19.45 -12.34 -12.80
C VAL A 359 20.63 -11.36 -12.81
N ILE A 360 21.08 -10.98 -11.61
CA ILE A 360 22.23 -10.07 -11.43
C ILE A 360 23.53 -10.72 -11.88
N GLN A 361 23.73 -12.00 -11.53
CA GLN A 361 24.96 -12.74 -11.92
C GLN A 361 25.14 -12.95 -13.43
N LYS A 362 24.08 -12.77 -14.21
CA LYS A 362 24.11 -12.89 -15.68
C LYS A 362 24.14 -11.53 -16.39
N SER A 363 24.09 -10.44 -15.65
CA SER A 363 24.11 -9.06 -16.17
C SER A 363 25.54 -8.55 -16.22
#